data_743fc97069f75874a212986e35141b21
#
_entry.id   743fc97069f75874a212986e35141b21
#
_cell.length_a   1.000
_cell.length_b   1.000
_cell.length_c   1.000
_cell.angle_alpha   90.00
_cell.angle_beta   90.00
_cell.angle_gamma   90.00
#
_symmetry.space_group_name_H-M   'P 1'
#
loop_
_entity.id
_entity.type
_entity.pdbx_description
1 polymer ?
#
loop_
_entity_poly.entity_id
_entity_poly.type
_entity_poly.pdbx_seq_one_letter_code
_entity_poly.pdbx_strand_id
1 'polypeptide(L)'
;MKGILNTKDYQHFTINDDSYAVIATFEGATKVKGCLPGDEVLWDGAKCTLADHADHPMLVGTLELASRTTYGLTSRGHSIYLFIPYLRNYPPFLVGSSERDRSVHRIGIIKFNTWDILKSQFPRGALDRLLGPAGDPVAEEIALTWLAHPWPSLRQKPVDIPAECKEVDVIRKKLTGYTFNIDPKGCKDIDDVISLEHIPDTTDWRVTITIADVAC
;
A
#
# COMPACT_ATOMS: atom_id res chain seq x y z
N MET A 1 -27.68 0.73 -5.19
CA MET A 1 -26.61 0.17 -6.05
C MET A 1 -25.55 -0.44 -5.15
N LYS A 2 -24.92 -1.56 -5.54
CA LYS A 2 -23.86 -2.24 -4.79
C LYS A 2 -22.53 -2.05 -5.53
N GLY A 3 -21.44 -1.83 -4.82
CA GLY A 3 -20.12 -1.70 -5.41
C GLY A 3 -19.04 -1.40 -4.39
N ILE A 4 -17.81 -1.15 -4.87
CA ILE A 4 -16.62 -0.89 -4.06
C ILE A 4 -16.42 0.62 -3.89
N LEU A 5 -16.27 1.05 -2.63
CA LEU A 5 -16.03 2.45 -2.28
C LEU A 5 -14.58 2.84 -2.56
N ASN A 6 -14.38 3.92 -3.30
CA ASN A 6 -13.05 4.47 -3.60
C ASN A 6 -13.01 5.98 -3.29
N THR A 7 -11.83 6.44 -2.85
CA THR A 7 -11.55 7.86 -2.61
C THR A 7 -10.03 8.10 -2.61
N LYS A 8 -9.63 9.34 -2.91
CA LYS A 8 -8.23 9.79 -2.84
C LYS A 8 -7.95 10.69 -1.64
N ASP A 9 -8.98 11.31 -1.07
CA ASP A 9 -8.86 12.37 -0.06
C ASP A 9 -9.89 12.29 1.07
N TYR A 10 -10.69 11.23 1.09
CA TYR A 10 -11.80 11.02 2.01
C TYR A 10 -12.84 12.16 2.02
N GLN A 11 -12.97 12.88 0.90
CA GLN A 11 -13.97 13.92 0.66
C GLN A 11 -14.75 13.66 -0.63
N HIS A 12 -14.05 13.27 -1.70
CA HIS A 12 -14.62 12.92 -3.00
C HIS A 12 -14.61 11.41 -3.15
N PHE A 13 -15.77 10.83 -3.42
CA PHE A 13 -15.97 9.39 -3.44
C PHE A 13 -16.49 8.91 -4.78
N THR A 14 -16.05 7.72 -5.17
CA THR A 14 -16.64 6.96 -6.26
C THR A 14 -17.05 5.58 -5.76
N ILE A 15 -18.07 5.02 -6.38
CA ILE A 15 -18.42 3.61 -6.22
C ILE A 15 -18.21 2.96 -7.58
N ASN A 16 -17.47 1.87 -7.58
CA ASN A 16 -17.18 1.09 -8.79
C ASN A 16 -17.89 -0.26 -8.71
N ASP A 17 -18.36 -0.74 -9.85
CA ASP A 17 -18.87 -2.11 -9.98
C ASP A 17 -17.73 -3.13 -10.13
N ASP A 18 -18.08 -4.41 -10.28
CA ASP A 18 -17.12 -5.52 -10.44
C ASP A 18 -16.28 -5.41 -11.73
N SER A 19 -16.70 -4.59 -12.70
CA SER A 19 -15.94 -4.31 -13.93
C SER A 19 -15.04 -3.06 -13.80
N TYR A 20 -14.92 -2.51 -12.57
CA TYR A 20 -14.23 -1.25 -12.28
C TYR A 20 -14.86 0.00 -12.91
N ALA A 21 -16.06 -0.10 -13.49
CA ALA A 21 -16.79 1.07 -13.98
C ALA A 21 -17.35 1.89 -12.83
N VAL A 22 -17.24 3.23 -12.92
CA VAL A 22 -17.81 4.14 -11.92
C VAL A 22 -19.32 4.19 -12.09
N ILE A 23 -20.05 3.75 -11.06
CA ILE A 23 -21.52 3.72 -11.04
C ILE A 23 -22.13 4.87 -10.21
N ALA A 24 -21.34 5.50 -9.34
CA ALA A 24 -21.75 6.70 -8.59
C ALA A 24 -20.54 7.55 -8.24
N THR A 25 -20.76 8.88 -8.19
CA THR A 25 -19.79 9.87 -7.69
C THR A 25 -20.51 10.84 -6.78
N PHE A 26 -19.92 11.16 -5.63
CA PHE A 26 -20.50 12.07 -4.65
C PHE A 26 -19.45 12.66 -3.72
N GLU A 27 -19.83 13.67 -2.93
CA GLU A 27 -18.95 14.35 -1.98
C GLU A 27 -19.51 14.28 -0.56
N GLY A 28 -18.59 14.35 0.41
CA GLY A 28 -18.88 14.47 1.84
C GLY A 28 -18.71 13.18 2.62
N ALA A 29 -17.73 13.20 3.55
CA ALA A 29 -17.38 12.06 4.41
C ALA A 29 -18.53 11.56 5.30
N THR A 30 -19.51 12.40 5.59
CA THR A 30 -20.70 12.01 6.39
C THR A 30 -21.57 10.97 5.69
N LYS A 31 -21.55 10.94 4.35
CA LYS A 31 -22.32 9.99 3.55
C LYS A 31 -21.75 8.56 3.57
N VAL A 32 -20.49 8.42 3.97
CA VAL A 32 -19.75 7.14 4.02
C VAL A 32 -19.40 6.73 5.44
N LYS A 33 -20.05 7.33 6.45
CA LYS A 33 -19.77 7.01 7.85
C LYS A 33 -19.94 5.51 8.12
N GLY A 34 -18.90 4.88 8.63
CA GLY A 34 -18.84 3.43 8.86
C GLY A 34 -18.18 2.64 7.73
N CYS A 35 -17.82 3.30 6.61
CA CYS A 35 -17.19 2.65 5.46
C CYS A 35 -15.80 3.24 5.24
N LEU A 36 -14.87 2.39 4.84
CA LEU A 36 -13.49 2.73 4.49
C LEU A 36 -13.24 2.47 3.00
N PRO A 37 -12.19 3.05 2.40
CA PRO A 37 -11.81 2.77 1.01
C PRO A 37 -11.57 1.28 0.79
N GLY A 38 -12.14 0.73 -0.26
CA GLY A 38 -12.09 -0.70 -0.58
C GLY A 38 -13.26 -1.52 -0.04
N ASP A 39 -14.05 -0.97 0.91
CA ASP A 39 -15.24 -1.66 1.42
C ASP A 39 -16.31 -1.84 0.33
N GLU A 40 -17.01 -2.95 0.43
CA GLU A 40 -18.23 -3.18 -0.35
C GLU A 40 -19.39 -2.43 0.29
N VAL A 41 -20.05 -1.59 -0.48
CA VAL A 41 -21.12 -0.70 0.02
C VAL A 41 -22.38 -0.78 -0.80
N LEU A 42 -23.50 -0.48 -0.13
CA LEU A 42 -24.81 -0.24 -0.74
C LEU A 42 -25.06 1.27 -0.79
N TRP A 43 -25.24 1.81 -1.98
CA TRP A 43 -25.57 3.22 -2.22
C TRP A 43 -27.04 3.41 -2.52
N ASP A 44 -27.73 4.24 -1.76
CA ASP A 44 -29.17 4.56 -1.91
C ASP A 44 -29.44 5.90 -2.62
N GLY A 45 -28.41 6.63 -3.04
CA GLY A 45 -28.50 7.97 -3.61
C GLY A 45 -28.19 9.09 -2.60
N ALA A 46 -28.20 8.80 -1.31
CA ALA A 46 -27.95 9.78 -0.24
C ALA A 46 -26.76 9.38 0.66
N LYS A 47 -26.62 8.10 0.98
CA LYS A 47 -25.57 7.57 1.87
C LYS A 47 -25.13 6.18 1.45
N CYS A 48 -23.92 5.82 1.87
CA CYS A 48 -23.41 4.45 1.81
C CYS A 48 -23.81 3.68 3.08
N THR A 49 -24.19 2.43 2.90
CA THR A 49 -24.32 1.45 3.98
C THR A 49 -23.30 0.35 3.74
N LEU A 50 -22.55 0.00 4.76
CA LEU A 50 -21.56 -1.07 4.69
C LEU A 50 -22.26 -2.40 4.36
N ALA A 51 -21.79 -3.09 3.34
CA ALA A 51 -22.18 -4.45 3.01
C ALA A 51 -21.15 -5.45 3.53
N ASP A 52 -19.85 -5.20 3.28
CA ASP A 52 -18.75 -5.99 3.79
C ASP A 52 -17.48 -5.15 3.90
N HIS A 53 -16.63 -5.46 4.89
CA HIS A 53 -15.33 -4.83 5.04
C HIS A 53 -14.27 -5.53 4.19
N ALA A 54 -13.46 -4.73 3.50
CA ALA A 54 -12.25 -5.22 2.87
C ALA A 54 -11.19 -5.61 3.91
N ASP A 55 -10.19 -6.38 3.50
CA ASP A 55 -8.96 -6.53 4.30
C ASP A 55 -8.11 -5.26 4.15
N HIS A 56 -8.29 -4.35 5.12
CA HIS A 56 -7.61 -3.06 5.09
C HIS A 56 -6.12 -3.21 5.39
N PRO A 57 -5.25 -2.47 4.66
CA PRO A 57 -3.82 -2.47 4.94
C PRO A 57 -3.53 -1.89 6.33
N MET A 58 -2.37 -2.20 6.86
CA MET A 58 -1.84 -1.48 8.01
C MET A 58 -1.50 -0.05 7.60
N LEU A 59 -1.88 0.91 8.44
CA LEU A 59 -1.71 2.34 8.16
C LEU A 59 -0.59 2.92 9.01
N VAL A 60 0.31 3.67 8.39
CA VAL A 60 1.29 4.51 9.06
C VAL A 60 0.76 5.93 9.19
N GLY A 61 1.07 6.59 10.29
CA GLY A 61 0.63 7.95 10.56
C GLY A 61 1.08 8.48 11.90
N THR A 62 0.56 9.63 12.29
CA THR A 62 0.88 10.30 13.55
C THR A 62 -0.15 10.00 14.63
N LEU A 63 0.31 9.47 15.75
CA LEU A 63 -0.47 9.32 16.99
C LEU A 63 -0.27 10.59 17.86
N GLU A 64 -1.35 11.33 18.12
CA GLU A 64 -1.34 12.63 18.78
C GLU A 64 -1.21 12.54 20.31
N LEU A 65 -0.13 11.93 20.81
CA LEU A 65 0.12 11.73 22.24
C LEU A 65 0.29 13.04 23.02
N ALA A 66 0.90 14.07 22.41
CA ALA A 66 1.12 15.37 23.03
C ALA A 66 -0.15 16.25 23.04
N SER A 67 -1.24 15.81 22.42
CA SER A 67 -2.51 16.50 22.47
C SER A 67 -3.11 16.44 23.88
N ARG A 68 -3.70 17.57 24.33
CA ARG A 68 -4.48 17.60 25.57
C ARG A 68 -5.80 16.83 25.47
N THR A 69 -6.27 16.59 24.25
CA THR A 69 -7.54 15.91 23.99
C THR A 69 -7.33 14.40 24.01
N THR A 70 -8.14 13.70 24.80
CA THR A 70 -8.23 12.24 24.80
C THR A 70 -9.67 11.83 24.54
N TYR A 71 -9.86 10.65 23.98
CA TYR A 71 -11.16 10.14 23.53
C TYR A 71 -11.67 8.98 24.40
N GLY A 72 -11.31 9.01 25.70
CA GLY A 72 -11.68 8.01 26.68
C GLY A 72 -10.58 7.02 26.99
N LEU A 73 -10.96 5.89 27.56
CA LEU A 73 -10.04 4.81 27.97
C LEU A 73 -10.37 3.50 27.26
N THR A 74 -9.37 2.71 27.01
CA THR A 74 -9.53 1.30 26.60
C THR A 74 -10.01 0.45 27.79
N SER A 75 -10.44 -0.78 27.54
CA SER A 75 -10.80 -1.74 28.59
C SER A 75 -9.64 -2.04 29.57
N ARG A 76 -8.39 -1.81 29.14
CA ARG A 76 -7.18 -1.95 29.97
C ARG A 76 -6.77 -0.65 30.68
N GLY A 77 -7.58 0.42 30.60
CA GLY A 77 -7.30 1.71 31.26
C GLY A 77 -6.31 2.60 30.51
N HIS A 78 -5.88 2.27 29.29
CA HIS A 78 -5.01 3.14 28.51
C HIS A 78 -5.82 4.25 27.83
N SER A 79 -5.26 5.47 27.79
CA SER A 79 -5.90 6.60 27.09
C SER A 79 -5.97 6.35 25.58
N ILE A 80 -7.06 6.86 24.98
CA ILE A 80 -7.32 6.78 23.55
C ILE A 80 -7.00 8.15 22.94
N TYR A 81 -6.20 8.15 21.88
CA TYR A 81 -5.72 9.31 21.16
C TYR A 81 -6.20 9.28 19.70
N LEU A 82 -6.16 10.45 19.07
CA LEU A 82 -6.36 10.55 17.63
C LEU A 82 -5.11 10.07 16.90
N PHE A 83 -5.31 9.30 15.87
CA PHE A 83 -4.28 8.87 14.94
C PHE A 83 -4.63 9.41 13.56
N ILE A 84 -3.72 10.14 12.94
CA ILE A 84 -3.86 10.74 11.63
C ILE A 84 -3.06 9.91 10.62
N PRO A 85 -3.70 9.12 9.74
CA PRO A 85 -3.00 8.39 8.70
C PRO A 85 -2.28 9.33 7.74
N TYR A 86 -1.12 8.94 7.23
CA TYR A 86 -0.43 9.67 6.15
C TYR A 86 -1.13 9.46 4.79
N LEU A 87 -1.85 8.36 4.62
CA LEU A 87 -2.73 8.15 3.48
C LEU A 87 -3.99 9.00 3.63
N ARG A 88 -4.15 9.99 2.78
CA ARG A 88 -5.27 10.96 2.81
C ARG A 88 -6.63 10.36 2.50
N ASN A 89 -6.66 9.19 1.90
CA ASN A 89 -7.89 8.47 1.59
C ASN A 89 -8.49 7.72 2.79
N TYR A 90 -7.87 7.78 3.97
CA TYR A 90 -8.41 7.24 5.22
C TYR A 90 -8.80 8.35 6.20
N PRO A 91 -9.87 8.17 6.99
CA PRO A 91 -10.22 9.11 8.06
C PRO A 91 -9.25 8.99 9.24
N PRO A 92 -9.26 9.94 10.19
CA PRO A 92 -8.61 9.77 11.48
C PRO A 92 -9.14 8.52 12.22
N PHE A 93 -8.31 7.93 13.06
CA PHE A 93 -8.65 6.75 13.88
C PHE A 93 -8.53 7.06 15.38
N LEU A 94 -9.28 6.33 16.19
CA LEU A 94 -9.13 6.31 17.64
C LEU A 94 -8.27 5.11 18.06
N VAL A 95 -7.12 5.40 18.68
CA VAL A 95 -6.10 4.40 18.99
C VAL A 95 -5.71 4.49 20.47
N GLY A 96 -5.80 3.38 21.18
CA GLY A 96 -5.33 3.26 22.55
C GLY A 96 -3.82 3.10 22.59
N SER A 97 -3.14 3.82 23.53
CA SER A 97 -1.70 3.69 23.72
C SER A 97 -1.33 3.62 25.19
N SER A 98 -0.37 2.74 25.52
CA SER A 98 0.28 2.64 26.83
C SER A 98 1.55 3.48 26.94
N GLU A 99 1.90 4.25 25.87
CA GLU A 99 3.07 5.12 25.88
C GLU A 99 2.97 6.15 27.02
N ARG A 100 4.05 6.29 27.79
CA ARG A 100 4.12 7.17 28.95
C ARG A 100 4.64 8.56 28.59
N ASP A 101 5.55 8.62 27.63
CA ASP A 101 6.09 9.88 27.15
C ASP A 101 5.08 10.55 26.21
N ARG A 102 4.47 11.61 26.70
CA ARG A 102 3.48 12.44 26.01
C ARG A 102 4.00 13.80 25.65
N SER A 103 5.31 14.00 25.70
CA SER A 103 5.93 15.30 25.39
C SER A 103 5.88 15.62 23.89
N VAL A 104 5.85 14.59 23.04
CA VAL A 104 5.83 14.72 21.59
C VAL A 104 4.82 13.74 20.96
N HIS A 105 4.33 14.08 19.77
CA HIS A 105 3.60 13.14 18.95
C HIS A 105 4.51 12.02 18.48
N ARG A 106 3.94 10.85 18.20
CA ARG A 106 4.70 9.70 17.74
C ARG A 106 4.19 9.22 16.38
N ILE A 107 5.12 8.81 15.52
CA ILE A 107 4.77 8.06 14.33
C ILE A 107 4.53 6.61 14.74
N GLY A 108 3.46 6.02 14.22
CA GLY A 108 3.12 4.64 14.52
C GLY A 108 2.45 3.94 13.35
N ILE A 109 2.30 2.64 13.50
CA ILE A 109 1.61 1.76 12.57
C ILE A 109 0.40 1.19 13.30
N ILE A 110 -0.76 1.23 12.64
CA ILE A 110 -2.00 0.70 13.17
C ILE A 110 -2.63 -0.30 12.20
N LYS A 111 -3.44 -1.19 12.73
CA LYS A 111 -4.38 -2.02 11.97
C LYS A 111 -5.81 -1.55 12.26
N PHE A 112 -6.67 -1.48 11.24
CA PHE A 112 -8.10 -1.27 11.44
C PHE A 112 -8.66 -2.38 12.34
N ASN A 113 -9.54 -2.01 13.26
CA ASN A 113 -10.17 -2.94 14.19
C ASN A 113 -11.69 -2.99 13.98
N THR A 114 -12.38 -1.87 14.19
CA THR A 114 -13.84 -1.79 14.09
C THR A 114 -14.31 -0.34 13.95
N TRP A 115 -15.51 -0.16 13.44
CA TRP A 115 -16.18 1.15 13.44
C TRP A 115 -17.65 1.04 13.86
N ASP A 116 -17.92 1.23 15.13
CA ASP A 116 -19.31 1.37 15.65
C ASP A 116 -19.75 2.84 15.49
N ILE A 117 -20.51 3.11 14.44
CA ILE A 117 -20.98 4.45 14.08
C ILE A 117 -21.92 5.09 15.10
N LEU A 118 -22.54 4.26 15.97
CA LEU A 118 -23.43 4.75 17.03
C LEU A 118 -22.64 5.26 18.24
N LYS A 119 -21.42 4.73 18.45
CA LYS A 119 -20.58 5.06 19.60
C LYS A 119 -19.45 6.02 19.27
N SER A 120 -19.01 6.09 18.01
CA SER A 120 -17.83 6.85 17.63
C SER A 120 -17.97 7.53 16.29
N GLN A 121 -17.46 8.77 16.22
CA GLN A 121 -17.32 9.51 14.96
C GLN A 121 -16.22 8.90 14.07
N PHE A 122 -15.20 8.32 14.68
CA PHE A 122 -14.02 7.79 14.00
C PHE A 122 -13.91 6.28 14.19
N PRO A 123 -13.30 5.55 13.23
CA PRO A 123 -12.99 4.14 13.39
C PRO A 123 -11.98 3.89 14.50
N ARG A 124 -11.96 2.68 15.02
CA ARG A 124 -10.98 2.20 15.99
C ARG A 124 -9.82 1.52 15.26
N GLY A 125 -8.60 1.87 15.67
CA GLY A 125 -7.38 1.19 15.26
C GLY A 125 -6.69 0.50 16.44
N ALA A 126 -6.05 -0.62 16.16
CA ALA A 126 -5.14 -1.29 17.08
C ALA A 126 -3.71 -0.84 16.77
N LEU A 127 -2.99 -0.30 17.77
CA LEU A 127 -1.59 0.07 17.62
C LEU A 127 -0.75 -1.21 17.48
N ASP A 128 -0.02 -1.33 16.37
CA ASP A 128 0.95 -2.41 16.17
C ASP A 128 2.29 -2.02 16.80
N ARG A 129 2.85 -0.89 16.40
CA ARG A 129 4.10 -0.37 16.97
C ARG A 129 4.23 1.14 16.81
N LEU A 130 5.10 1.74 17.63
CA LEU A 130 5.59 3.11 17.46
C LEU A 130 6.94 3.05 16.74
N LEU A 131 7.16 3.97 15.79
CA LEU A 131 8.40 4.08 15.00
C LEU A 131 9.37 5.06 15.63
N GLY A 132 8.86 6.14 16.23
CA GLY A 132 9.65 7.19 16.87
C GLY A 132 8.89 8.49 17.04
N PRO A 133 9.56 9.57 17.50
CA PRO A 133 8.97 10.91 17.57
C PRO A 133 8.58 11.41 16.18
N ALA A 134 7.46 12.13 16.07
CA ALA A 134 7.11 12.85 14.85
C ALA A 134 8.14 13.96 14.59
N GLY A 135 8.64 14.03 13.35
CA GLY A 135 9.72 14.94 12.94
C GLY A 135 11.13 14.38 13.17
N ASP A 136 11.28 13.18 13.73
CA ASP A 136 12.57 12.51 13.77
C ASP A 136 12.89 11.92 12.38
N PRO A 137 14.04 12.28 11.77
CA PRO A 137 14.35 11.86 10.38
C PRO A 137 14.34 10.35 10.17
N VAL A 138 14.81 9.57 11.17
CA VAL A 138 14.85 8.10 11.07
C VAL A 138 13.44 7.51 11.12
N ALA A 139 12.60 8.01 12.01
CA ALA A 139 11.21 7.57 12.12
C ALA A 139 10.40 7.95 10.88
N GLU A 140 10.64 9.13 10.30
CA GLU A 140 10.01 9.58 9.05
C GLU A 140 10.46 8.73 7.86
N GLU A 141 11.74 8.40 7.73
CA GLU A 141 12.27 7.52 6.68
C GLU A 141 11.62 6.13 6.74
N ILE A 142 11.52 5.54 7.93
CA ILE A 142 10.82 4.25 8.13
C ILE A 142 9.36 4.37 7.72
N ALA A 143 8.68 5.47 8.09
CA ALA A 143 7.29 5.70 7.73
C ALA A 143 7.09 5.84 6.22
N LEU A 144 7.96 6.57 5.52
CA LEU A 144 7.93 6.72 4.07
C LEU A 144 8.21 5.39 3.36
N THR A 145 9.17 4.63 3.87
CA THR A 145 9.44 3.28 3.36
C THR A 145 8.21 2.37 3.50
N TRP A 146 7.51 2.46 4.64
CA TRP A 146 6.27 1.73 4.86
C TRP A 146 5.16 2.15 3.88
N LEU A 147 5.03 3.44 3.57
CA LEU A 147 4.06 3.95 2.59
C LEU A 147 4.35 3.47 1.17
N ALA A 148 5.63 3.40 0.79
CA ALA A 148 6.05 2.92 -0.52
C ALA A 148 5.90 1.39 -0.64
N HIS A 149 6.15 0.66 0.45
CA HIS A 149 6.13 -0.79 0.49
C HIS A 149 5.39 -1.29 1.75
N PRO A 150 4.04 -1.23 1.77
CA PRO A 150 3.23 -1.57 2.96
C PRO A 150 3.24 -3.08 3.31
N TRP A 151 4.09 -3.85 2.69
CA TRP A 151 4.27 -5.26 2.97
C TRP A 151 5.26 -5.45 4.12
N PRO A 152 4.96 -6.34 5.09
CA PRO A 152 5.97 -6.74 6.05
C PRO A 152 7.18 -7.20 5.26
N SER A 153 8.37 -6.74 5.65
CA SER A 153 9.63 -7.08 4.99
C SER A 153 9.55 -8.54 4.54
N LEU A 154 9.58 -8.73 3.22
CA LEU A 154 9.73 -10.07 2.67
C LEU A 154 10.99 -10.62 3.31
N ARG A 155 10.85 -11.43 4.36
CA ARG A 155 11.94 -12.33 4.75
C ARG A 155 12.16 -13.12 3.48
N GLN A 156 13.26 -12.88 2.82
CA GLN A 156 13.72 -13.69 1.70
C GLN A 156 13.81 -15.12 2.23
N LYS A 157 12.71 -15.85 2.15
CA LYS A 157 12.78 -17.29 2.21
C LYS A 157 13.50 -17.68 0.93
N PRO A 158 14.48 -18.58 0.98
CA PRO A 158 15.00 -19.16 -0.24
C PRO A 158 13.80 -19.63 -1.04
N VAL A 159 13.60 -19.05 -2.21
CA VAL A 159 12.57 -19.52 -3.13
C VAL A 159 13.17 -20.79 -3.75
N ASP A 160 12.62 -21.95 -3.41
CA ASP A 160 12.88 -23.16 -4.18
C ASP A 160 12.32 -22.90 -5.59
N ILE A 161 13.24 -22.75 -6.54
CA ILE A 161 12.88 -22.61 -7.95
C ILE A 161 12.23 -23.93 -8.36
N PRO A 162 10.93 -23.94 -8.74
CA PRO A 162 10.25 -25.16 -9.15
C PRO A 162 11.02 -25.85 -10.28
N ALA A 163 11.00 -27.18 -10.31
CA ALA A 163 11.66 -27.96 -11.35
C ALA A 163 11.16 -27.59 -12.76
N GLU A 164 9.90 -27.16 -12.87
CA GLU A 164 9.26 -26.67 -14.10
C GLU A 164 9.96 -25.44 -14.69
N CYS A 165 10.54 -24.56 -13.87
CA CYS A 165 11.35 -23.43 -14.37
C CYS A 165 12.62 -23.87 -15.11
N LYS A 166 13.10 -25.10 -14.91
CA LYS A 166 14.26 -25.64 -15.62
C LYS A 166 13.91 -26.12 -17.03
N GLU A 167 12.62 -26.40 -17.30
CA GLU A 167 12.15 -26.82 -18.62
C GLU A 167 11.97 -25.64 -19.58
N VAL A 168 11.89 -24.42 -19.08
CA VAL A 168 11.75 -23.19 -19.89
C VAL A 168 12.99 -22.96 -20.76
N ASP A 169 14.15 -23.45 -20.37
CA ASP A 169 15.38 -23.35 -21.17
C ASP A 169 15.28 -24.09 -22.53
N VAL A 170 14.38 -25.05 -22.66
CA VAL A 170 14.13 -25.79 -23.92
C VAL A 170 13.38 -24.90 -24.93
N ILE A 171 12.62 -23.91 -24.47
CA ILE A 171 11.81 -23.01 -25.31
C ILE A 171 12.61 -21.74 -25.67
N ARG A 172 13.68 -21.44 -24.94
CA ARG A 172 14.47 -20.22 -25.12
C ARG A 172 15.31 -20.33 -26.40
N LYS A 173 15.18 -19.32 -27.26
CA LYS A 173 15.97 -19.22 -28.49
C LYS A 173 17.35 -18.64 -28.14
N LYS A 174 18.41 -19.41 -28.47
CA LYS A 174 19.78 -18.89 -28.38
C LYS A 174 20.00 -17.90 -29.52
N LEU A 175 20.35 -16.66 -29.19
CA LEU A 175 20.72 -15.65 -30.16
C LEU A 175 22.18 -15.92 -30.67
N THR A 176 22.38 -15.74 -31.96
CA THR A 176 23.66 -15.81 -32.63
C THR A 176 24.09 -14.39 -33.03
N GLY A 177 25.38 -14.14 -33.16
CA GLY A 177 25.93 -12.85 -33.55
C GLY A 177 26.71 -12.15 -32.43
N TYR A 178 27.02 -10.88 -32.66
CA TYR A 178 27.76 -10.08 -31.68
C TYR A 178 26.77 -9.65 -30.55
N THR A 179 27.09 -10.09 -29.33
CA THR A 179 26.24 -9.81 -28.16
C THR A 179 27.07 -9.01 -27.14
N PHE A 180 26.56 -7.88 -26.70
CA PHE A 180 27.20 -6.98 -25.75
C PHE A 180 26.22 -6.17 -24.94
N ASN A 181 26.65 -5.61 -23.84
CA ASN A 181 25.93 -4.66 -23.00
C ASN A 181 26.62 -3.30 -23.00
N ILE A 182 25.90 -2.24 -22.66
CA ILE A 182 26.41 -0.86 -22.54
C ILE A 182 26.10 -0.37 -21.14
N ASP A 183 26.89 -0.83 -20.17
CA ASP A 183 26.73 -0.46 -18.77
C ASP A 183 27.83 0.48 -18.28
N PRO A 184 27.56 1.32 -17.25
CA PRO A 184 28.58 2.12 -16.60
C PRO A 184 29.69 1.24 -16.00
N LYS A 185 30.91 1.77 -15.95
CA LYS A 185 32.02 1.06 -15.32
C LYS A 185 31.72 0.69 -13.87
N GLY A 186 31.77 -0.61 -13.57
CA GLY A 186 31.49 -1.15 -12.23
C GLY A 186 30.07 -1.61 -12.02
N CYS A 187 29.22 -1.57 -13.04
CA CYS A 187 27.91 -2.23 -13.00
C CYS A 187 28.09 -3.73 -12.74
N LYS A 188 27.29 -4.27 -11.81
CA LYS A 188 27.31 -5.70 -11.46
C LYS A 188 26.07 -6.42 -11.94
N ASP A 189 24.97 -5.69 -12.11
CA ASP A 189 23.69 -6.23 -12.51
C ASP A 189 23.45 -5.84 -13.98
N ILE A 190 23.53 -6.82 -14.86
CA ILE A 190 23.32 -6.64 -16.31
C ILE A 190 21.87 -7.02 -16.59
N ASP A 191 21.04 -5.99 -16.84
CA ASP A 191 19.59 -6.16 -17.04
C ASP A 191 19.22 -6.26 -18.52
N ASP A 192 20.02 -5.68 -19.42
CA ASP A 192 19.78 -5.67 -20.84
C ASP A 192 21.03 -6.03 -21.67
N VAL A 193 20.77 -6.60 -22.82
CA VAL A 193 21.80 -7.04 -23.76
C VAL A 193 21.36 -6.71 -25.19
N ILE A 194 22.28 -6.17 -25.97
CA ILE A 194 22.08 -5.91 -27.38
C ILE A 194 22.79 -7.00 -28.19
N SER A 195 22.05 -7.60 -29.13
CA SER A 195 22.64 -8.57 -30.08
C SER A 195 22.49 -8.05 -31.49
N LEU A 196 23.61 -8.11 -32.26
CA LEU A 196 23.68 -7.74 -33.68
C LEU A 196 23.94 -8.97 -34.52
N GLU A 197 23.09 -9.21 -35.50
CA GLU A 197 23.22 -10.30 -36.46
C GLU A 197 23.12 -9.74 -37.88
N HIS A 198 24.16 -10.03 -38.71
CA HIS A 198 24.09 -9.67 -40.13
C HIS A 198 23.07 -10.54 -40.85
N ILE A 199 22.19 -9.93 -41.64
CA ILE A 199 21.21 -10.68 -42.45
C ILE A 199 21.89 -11.17 -43.72
N PRO A 200 22.00 -12.52 -43.94
CA PRO A 200 22.65 -13.05 -45.11
C PRO A 200 22.16 -12.44 -46.42
N ASP A 201 23.07 -12.26 -47.37
CA ASP A 201 22.79 -11.72 -48.72
C ASP A 201 22.22 -10.28 -48.75
N THR A 202 22.36 -9.54 -47.66
CA THR A 202 21.96 -8.12 -47.56
C THR A 202 23.03 -7.27 -46.91
N THR A 203 22.88 -5.95 -46.93
CA THR A 203 23.70 -5.00 -46.17
C THR A 203 23.10 -4.71 -44.79
N ASP A 204 22.00 -5.35 -44.44
CA ASP A 204 21.19 -5.05 -43.25
C ASP A 204 21.63 -5.86 -42.05
N TRP A 205 21.35 -5.29 -40.86
CA TRP A 205 21.61 -5.90 -39.59
C TRP A 205 20.30 -6.07 -38.79
N ARG A 206 20.15 -7.21 -38.17
CA ARG A 206 19.11 -7.43 -37.16
C ARG A 206 19.68 -7.02 -35.81
N VAL A 207 18.97 -6.08 -35.15
CA VAL A 207 19.23 -5.68 -33.77
C VAL A 207 18.20 -6.34 -32.88
N THR A 208 18.65 -7.05 -31.86
CA THR A 208 17.77 -7.63 -30.84
C THR A 208 18.14 -7.08 -29.48
N ILE A 209 17.17 -6.54 -28.77
CA ILE A 209 17.32 -6.10 -27.36
C ILE A 209 16.69 -7.19 -26.48
N THR A 210 17.48 -7.74 -25.59
CA THR A 210 17.02 -8.77 -24.62
C THR A 210 17.09 -8.18 -23.23
N ILE A 211 16.02 -8.32 -22.49
CA ILE A 211 15.90 -7.86 -21.09
C ILE A 211 15.87 -9.08 -20.19
N ALA A 212 16.48 -8.99 -19.00
CA ALA A 212 16.49 -10.06 -18.02
C ALA A 212 15.05 -10.46 -17.66
N ASP A 213 14.77 -11.75 -17.70
CA ASP A 213 13.49 -12.34 -17.35
C ASP A 213 13.46 -12.59 -15.84
N VAL A 214 12.98 -11.60 -15.09
CA VAL A 214 12.88 -11.66 -13.61
C VAL A 214 11.62 -12.33 -13.10
N ALA A 215 10.71 -12.73 -14.00
CA ALA A 215 9.43 -13.34 -13.64
C ALA A 215 9.42 -14.88 -13.81
N CYS A 216 10.51 -15.47 -14.29
CA CYS A 216 10.64 -16.89 -14.57
C CYS A 216 11.37 -17.64 -13.45
#